data_73c10b6386e0ddd4204847b3f86b8f75
#
_entry.id   73c10b6386e0ddd4204847b3f86b8f75
#
_cell.length_a   1.000
_cell.length_b   1.000
_cell.length_c   1.000
_cell.angle_alpha   90.00
_cell.angle_beta   90.00
_cell.angle_gamma   90.00
#
_symmetry.space_group_name_H-M   'P 1'
#
loop_
_entity.id
_entity.type
_entity.pdbx_description
1 polymer ?
#
loop_
_entity_poly.entity_id
_entity_poly.type
_entity_poly.pdbx_seq_one_letter_code
_entity_poly.pdbx_strand_id
1 'polypeptide(L)'
;MEGKVAIVTGSATGVGAATAVLLAKKGCNVVINYTRSEEEAISTSKLVEEQNVECIVVKANVAIDEECKAMVQAAIDKWGRIDYLVNNAGKTKFNPFQNLDGLSSEDFLDIYSVNVVGPYQMIKAVVPYMKEQGSGAIVNDSSLAGINGVGSSIAYVTSKAALNVMTKSLAHVLGPEIRINTVAPGPIKTRWLKGGMGDEAYAALIQQAEDQLPLKEVATAEDVAETLVWFLEGAKLITGEILIVDSGAHLGTLPDYSTSDD
;
A
#
# COMPACT_ATOMS: atom_id res chain seq x y z
N MET A 1 8.74 -18.30 1.83
CA MET A 1 7.28 -18.14 1.57
C MET A 1 6.77 -19.19 0.59
N GLU A 2 7.54 -20.23 0.33
CA GLU A 2 7.25 -21.25 -0.67
C GLU A 2 5.87 -21.91 -0.46
N GLY A 3 5.08 -22.03 -1.53
CA GLY A 3 3.73 -22.58 -1.50
C GLY A 3 2.66 -21.75 -0.76
N LYS A 4 3.01 -20.57 -0.28
CA LYS A 4 2.07 -19.61 0.31
C LYS A 4 1.31 -18.83 -0.77
N VAL A 5 0.18 -18.24 -0.40
CA VAL A 5 -0.68 -17.47 -1.30
C VAL A 5 -0.86 -16.05 -0.79
N ALA A 6 -0.61 -15.09 -1.66
CA ALA A 6 -0.79 -13.66 -1.38
C ALA A 6 -1.83 -13.02 -2.30
N ILE A 7 -2.65 -12.16 -1.75
CA ILE A 7 -3.48 -11.22 -2.51
C ILE A 7 -2.86 -9.83 -2.39
N VAL A 8 -2.57 -9.19 -3.53
CA VAL A 8 -2.05 -7.81 -3.57
C VAL A 8 -3.05 -6.94 -4.33
N THR A 9 -3.74 -6.06 -3.64
CA THR A 9 -4.70 -5.16 -4.29
C THR A 9 -4.00 -4.02 -5.03
N GLY A 10 -4.53 -3.65 -6.22
CA GLY A 10 -3.91 -2.61 -7.05
C GLY A 10 -2.51 -2.97 -7.55
N SER A 11 -2.26 -4.24 -7.83
CA SER A 11 -0.93 -4.76 -8.17
C SER A 11 -0.61 -4.78 -9.67
N ALA A 12 -1.35 -4.05 -10.48
CA ALA A 12 -1.01 -3.87 -11.89
C ALA A 12 0.26 -3.02 -12.09
N THR A 13 0.58 -2.10 -11.17
CA THR A 13 1.69 -1.14 -11.33
C THR A 13 2.25 -0.68 -9.98
N GLY A 14 3.39 0.03 -10.02
CA GLY A 14 3.99 0.70 -8.86
C GLY A 14 4.32 -0.25 -7.71
N VAL A 15 4.07 0.19 -6.48
CA VAL A 15 4.38 -0.57 -5.25
C VAL A 15 3.69 -1.94 -5.25
N GLY A 16 2.43 -2.01 -5.69
CA GLY A 16 1.70 -3.28 -5.75
C GLY A 16 2.32 -4.28 -6.71
N ALA A 17 2.77 -3.85 -7.90
CA ALA A 17 3.47 -4.71 -8.85
C ALA A 17 4.82 -5.18 -8.32
N ALA A 18 5.63 -4.25 -7.76
CA ALA A 18 6.90 -4.59 -7.14
C ALA A 18 6.73 -5.59 -5.98
N THR A 19 5.69 -5.39 -5.15
CA THR A 19 5.35 -6.31 -4.06
C THR A 19 4.96 -7.69 -4.58
N ALA A 20 4.14 -7.77 -5.63
CA ALA A 20 3.72 -9.04 -6.25
C ALA A 20 4.93 -9.82 -6.79
N VAL A 21 5.83 -9.15 -7.51
CA VAL A 21 7.07 -9.76 -8.04
C VAL A 21 8.00 -10.19 -6.91
N LEU A 22 8.15 -9.40 -5.84
CA LEU A 22 9.00 -9.76 -4.71
C LEU A 22 8.45 -10.97 -3.94
N LEU A 23 7.14 -11.06 -3.74
CA LEU A 23 6.47 -12.23 -3.16
C LEU A 23 6.70 -13.50 -4.01
N ALA A 24 6.59 -13.36 -5.35
CA ALA A 24 6.87 -14.43 -6.29
C ALA A 24 8.32 -14.94 -6.21
N LYS A 25 9.31 -14.02 -6.15
CA LYS A 25 10.73 -14.36 -5.93
C LYS A 25 10.98 -15.16 -4.64
N LYS A 26 10.08 -15.04 -3.66
CA LYS A 26 10.13 -15.80 -2.40
C LYS A 26 9.28 -17.09 -2.44
N GLY A 27 8.80 -17.49 -3.62
CA GLY A 27 8.04 -18.73 -3.83
C GLY A 27 6.54 -18.64 -3.50
N CYS A 28 5.99 -17.43 -3.41
CA CYS A 28 4.59 -17.22 -3.10
C CYS A 28 3.75 -17.17 -4.38
N ASN A 29 2.63 -17.88 -4.43
CA ASN A 29 1.61 -17.70 -5.47
C ASN A 29 0.86 -16.38 -5.25
N VAL A 30 0.49 -15.68 -6.32
CA VAL A 30 0.01 -14.31 -6.20
C VAL A 30 -1.29 -14.07 -6.97
N VAL A 31 -2.25 -13.43 -6.31
CA VAL A 31 -3.39 -12.78 -6.97
C VAL A 31 -3.00 -11.36 -7.34
N ILE A 32 -2.96 -11.07 -8.63
CA ILE A 32 -2.80 -9.73 -9.20
C ILE A 32 -4.17 -9.11 -9.38
N ASN A 33 -4.39 -7.96 -8.77
CA ASN A 33 -5.65 -7.24 -8.86
C ASN A 33 -5.52 -5.92 -9.63
N TYR A 34 -6.50 -5.65 -10.46
CA TYR A 34 -6.64 -4.39 -11.18
C TYR A 34 -8.10 -3.95 -11.28
N THR A 35 -8.30 -2.65 -11.58
CA THR A 35 -9.62 -2.10 -11.88
C THR A 35 -9.71 -1.61 -13.33
N ARG A 36 -8.67 -0.93 -13.83
CA ARG A 36 -8.62 -0.31 -15.17
C ARG A 36 -7.39 -0.71 -15.99
N SER A 37 -6.30 -1.02 -15.34
CA SER A 37 -4.97 -1.25 -15.93
C SER A 37 -4.76 -2.74 -16.27
N GLU A 38 -5.55 -3.28 -17.21
CA GLU A 38 -5.53 -4.70 -17.55
C GLU A 38 -4.22 -5.13 -18.21
N GLU A 39 -3.73 -4.36 -19.18
CA GLU A 39 -2.49 -4.67 -19.89
C GLU A 39 -1.28 -4.69 -18.94
N GLU A 40 -1.22 -3.73 -18.02
CA GLU A 40 -0.16 -3.69 -17.00
C GLU A 40 -0.30 -4.83 -16.00
N ALA A 41 -1.53 -5.24 -15.63
CA ALA A 41 -1.75 -6.40 -14.78
C ALA A 41 -1.27 -7.69 -15.44
N ILE A 42 -1.53 -7.86 -16.74
CA ILE A 42 -1.01 -8.98 -17.54
C ILE A 42 0.53 -8.92 -17.65
N SER A 43 1.09 -7.72 -17.79
CA SER A 43 2.55 -7.56 -17.83
C SER A 43 3.18 -7.94 -16.48
N THR A 44 2.56 -7.53 -15.36
CA THR A 44 3.01 -7.91 -14.02
C THR A 44 2.86 -9.42 -13.78
N SER A 45 1.76 -10.06 -14.26
CA SER A 45 1.59 -11.50 -14.09
C SER A 45 2.69 -12.31 -14.77
N LYS A 46 3.15 -11.89 -15.94
CA LYS A 46 4.29 -12.53 -16.62
C LYS A 46 5.57 -12.48 -15.78
N LEU A 47 5.87 -11.32 -15.17
CA LEU A 47 7.03 -11.17 -14.28
C LEU A 47 6.92 -12.06 -13.02
N VAL A 48 5.71 -12.28 -12.53
CA VAL A 48 5.44 -13.20 -11.42
C VAL A 48 5.64 -14.64 -11.86
N GLU A 49 5.10 -15.06 -13.00
CA GLU A 49 5.21 -16.42 -13.54
C GLU A 49 6.65 -16.79 -13.90
N GLU A 50 7.49 -15.83 -14.33
CA GLU A 50 8.93 -16.02 -14.55
C GLU A 50 9.68 -16.47 -13.28
N GLN A 51 9.08 -16.32 -12.09
CA GLN A 51 9.65 -16.79 -10.82
C GLN A 51 9.27 -18.24 -10.47
N ASN A 52 8.66 -18.98 -11.40
CA ASN A 52 8.21 -20.36 -11.24
C ASN A 52 7.14 -20.56 -10.16
N VAL A 53 6.26 -19.58 -9.98
CA VAL A 53 5.07 -19.65 -9.13
C VAL A 53 3.81 -19.47 -9.97
N GLU A 54 2.66 -19.82 -9.40
CA GLU A 54 1.38 -19.58 -10.07
C GLU A 54 0.85 -18.19 -9.79
N CYS A 55 0.12 -17.65 -10.77
CA CYS A 55 -0.53 -16.35 -10.70
C CYS A 55 -1.96 -16.41 -11.23
N ILE A 56 -2.86 -15.62 -10.68
CA ILE A 56 -4.15 -15.29 -11.29
C ILE A 56 -4.32 -13.76 -11.35
N VAL A 57 -4.91 -13.29 -12.43
CA VAL A 57 -5.21 -11.87 -12.66
C VAL A 57 -6.69 -11.67 -12.46
N VAL A 58 -7.08 -10.83 -11.51
CA VAL A 58 -8.49 -10.59 -11.13
C VAL A 58 -8.86 -9.13 -11.27
N LYS A 59 -9.85 -8.86 -12.13
CA LYS A 59 -10.48 -7.54 -12.21
C LYS A 59 -11.46 -7.41 -11.05
N ALA A 60 -11.17 -6.48 -10.11
CA ALA A 60 -12.05 -6.20 -8.99
C ALA A 60 -11.81 -4.78 -8.45
N ASN A 61 -12.90 -4.09 -8.12
CA ASN A 61 -12.88 -2.81 -7.42
C ASN A 61 -13.05 -3.06 -5.92
N VAL A 62 -12.02 -2.74 -5.15
CA VAL A 62 -12.03 -2.95 -3.68
C VAL A 62 -13.11 -2.12 -2.96
N ALA A 63 -13.67 -1.10 -3.59
CA ALA A 63 -14.81 -0.35 -3.06
C ALA A 63 -16.14 -1.13 -3.11
N ILE A 64 -16.18 -2.32 -3.76
CA ILE A 64 -17.38 -3.15 -3.94
C ILE A 64 -17.18 -4.48 -3.19
N ASP A 65 -17.95 -4.70 -2.14
CA ASP A 65 -17.81 -5.86 -1.23
C ASP A 65 -17.92 -7.21 -1.96
N GLU A 66 -18.83 -7.31 -2.92
CA GLU A 66 -19.05 -8.51 -3.72
C GLU A 66 -17.83 -8.83 -4.60
N GLU A 67 -17.17 -7.80 -5.15
CA GLU A 67 -15.96 -8.00 -5.96
C GLU A 67 -14.75 -8.39 -5.09
N CYS A 68 -14.66 -7.87 -3.86
CA CYS A 68 -13.67 -8.30 -2.89
C CYS A 68 -13.85 -9.79 -2.53
N LYS A 69 -15.08 -10.22 -2.23
CA LYS A 69 -15.41 -11.62 -1.95
C LYS A 69 -15.10 -12.53 -3.13
N ALA A 70 -15.45 -12.11 -4.35
CA ALA A 70 -15.17 -12.89 -5.57
C ALA A 70 -13.66 -13.06 -5.80
N MET A 71 -12.85 -12.01 -5.56
CA MET A 71 -11.40 -12.09 -5.66
C MET A 71 -10.80 -13.06 -4.64
N VAL A 72 -11.27 -13.02 -3.40
CA VAL A 72 -10.87 -13.95 -2.34
C VAL A 72 -11.27 -15.39 -2.69
N GLN A 73 -12.51 -15.58 -3.18
CA GLN A 73 -13.00 -16.90 -3.60
C GLN A 73 -12.17 -17.48 -4.74
N ALA A 74 -11.77 -16.67 -5.73
CA ALA A 74 -10.90 -17.12 -6.82
C ALA A 74 -9.54 -17.66 -6.31
N ALA A 75 -8.97 -17.05 -5.27
CA ALA A 75 -7.76 -17.56 -4.63
C ALA A 75 -8.00 -18.89 -3.91
N ILE A 76 -9.12 -19.01 -3.20
CA ILE A 76 -9.51 -20.23 -2.48
C ILE A 76 -9.80 -21.37 -3.45
N ASP A 77 -10.54 -21.12 -4.54
CA ASP A 77 -10.86 -22.11 -5.56
C ASP A 77 -9.59 -22.66 -6.24
N LYS A 78 -8.59 -21.79 -6.42
CA LYS A 78 -7.33 -22.17 -7.06
C LYS A 78 -6.36 -22.92 -6.12
N TRP A 79 -6.19 -22.42 -4.88
CA TRP A 79 -5.12 -22.90 -3.98
C TRP A 79 -5.59 -23.37 -2.61
N GLY A 80 -6.85 -23.20 -2.27
CA GLY A 80 -7.42 -23.63 -0.98
C GLY A 80 -6.93 -22.87 0.23
N ARG A 81 -6.17 -21.77 0.04
CA ARG A 81 -5.57 -21.00 1.14
C ARG A 81 -5.31 -19.55 0.79
N ILE A 82 -5.16 -18.69 1.81
CA ILE A 82 -4.66 -17.33 1.71
C ILE A 82 -3.81 -17.04 2.94
N ASP A 83 -2.53 -16.77 2.75
CA ASP A 83 -1.57 -16.53 3.83
C ASP A 83 -1.31 -15.03 4.05
N TYR A 84 -1.36 -14.26 2.98
CA TYR A 84 -0.97 -12.87 2.98
C TYR A 84 -1.98 -11.98 2.24
N LEU A 85 -2.25 -10.82 2.84
CA LEU A 85 -3.01 -9.75 2.18
C LEU A 85 -2.20 -8.45 2.21
N VAL A 86 -2.02 -7.84 1.03
CA VAL A 86 -1.47 -6.50 0.88
C VAL A 86 -2.55 -5.58 0.35
N ASN A 87 -3.04 -4.69 1.19
CA ASN A 87 -3.95 -3.61 0.80
C ASN A 87 -3.15 -2.43 0.28
N ASN A 88 -2.87 -2.44 -1.03
CA ASN A 88 -2.12 -1.39 -1.72
C ASN A 88 -3.00 -0.53 -2.64
N ALA A 89 -4.17 -1.01 -3.06
CA ALA A 89 -5.07 -0.20 -3.88
C ALA A 89 -5.39 1.13 -3.20
N GLY A 90 -5.20 2.22 -3.91
CA GLY A 90 -5.42 3.56 -3.38
C GLY A 90 -5.90 4.54 -4.44
N LYS A 91 -6.48 5.65 -3.98
CA LYS A 91 -7.01 6.73 -4.81
C LYS A 91 -6.76 8.09 -4.17
N THR A 92 -6.55 9.09 -5.00
CA THR A 92 -6.53 10.49 -4.60
C THR A 92 -7.17 11.38 -5.66
N LYS A 93 -7.46 12.62 -5.25
CA LYS A 93 -7.69 13.78 -6.10
C LYS A 93 -6.71 14.86 -5.64
N PHE A 94 -5.84 15.32 -6.53
CA PHE A 94 -4.92 16.40 -6.21
C PHE A 94 -5.70 17.70 -6.03
N ASN A 95 -5.53 18.32 -4.86
CA ASN A 95 -6.15 19.61 -4.55
C ASN A 95 -5.29 20.36 -3.51
N PRO A 96 -4.81 21.57 -3.82
CA PRO A 96 -4.05 22.37 -2.86
C PRO A 96 -4.86 22.63 -1.58
N PHE A 97 -4.24 22.55 -0.43
CA PHE A 97 -4.92 22.66 0.87
C PHE A 97 -5.64 23.99 1.08
N GLN A 98 -5.15 25.06 0.45
CA GLN A 98 -5.75 26.39 0.50
C GLN A 98 -7.07 26.48 -0.30
N ASN A 99 -7.30 25.56 -1.25
CA ASN A 99 -8.51 25.52 -2.06
C ASN A 99 -9.55 24.60 -1.43
N LEU A 100 -10.28 25.09 -0.42
CA LEU A 100 -11.30 24.29 0.25
C LEU A 100 -12.49 23.95 -0.66
N ASP A 101 -12.82 24.81 -1.62
CA ASP A 101 -13.90 24.58 -2.58
C ASP A 101 -13.54 23.53 -3.67
N GLY A 102 -12.28 23.13 -3.76
CA GLY A 102 -11.80 22.15 -4.73
C GLY A 102 -12.13 20.70 -4.42
N LEU A 103 -12.70 20.41 -3.24
CA LEU A 103 -13.14 19.09 -2.81
C LEU A 103 -14.63 19.10 -2.46
N SER A 104 -15.37 18.18 -3.05
CA SER A 104 -16.78 17.94 -2.72
C SER A 104 -16.93 16.79 -1.72
N SER A 105 -18.14 16.61 -1.18
CA SER A 105 -18.51 15.47 -0.35
C SER A 105 -18.29 14.15 -1.11
N GLU A 106 -18.60 14.12 -2.41
CA GLU A 106 -18.45 12.98 -3.28
C GLU A 106 -16.97 12.61 -3.45
N ASP A 107 -16.07 13.59 -3.53
CA ASP A 107 -14.61 13.34 -3.57
C ASP A 107 -14.13 12.64 -2.30
N PHE A 108 -14.63 13.06 -1.12
CA PHE A 108 -14.34 12.38 0.15
C PHE A 108 -14.85 10.95 0.14
N LEU A 109 -16.14 10.74 -0.19
CA LEU A 109 -16.74 9.42 -0.21
C LEU A 109 -16.04 8.48 -1.18
N ASP A 110 -15.69 8.96 -2.37
CA ASP A 110 -14.99 8.20 -3.39
C ASP A 110 -13.57 7.80 -2.96
N ILE A 111 -12.81 8.70 -2.35
CA ILE A 111 -11.47 8.41 -1.82
C ILE A 111 -11.57 7.44 -0.63
N TYR A 112 -12.49 7.66 0.29
CA TYR A 112 -12.68 6.79 1.46
C TYR A 112 -13.17 5.40 1.05
N SER A 113 -14.01 5.28 0.02
CA SER A 113 -14.50 3.98 -0.47
C SER A 113 -13.35 3.06 -0.89
N VAL A 114 -12.30 3.62 -1.50
CA VAL A 114 -11.13 2.85 -1.93
C VAL A 114 -10.09 2.73 -0.82
N ASN A 115 -9.75 3.83 -0.12
CA ASN A 115 -8.60 3.86 0.79
C ASN A 115 -8.91 3.33 2.20
N VAL A 116 -10.17 3.27 2.60
CA VAL A 116 -10.60 2.85 3.95
C VAL A 116 -11.56 1.66 3.88
N VAL A 117 -12.68 1.82 3.18
CA VAL A 117 -13.70 0.77 3.09
C VAL A 117 -13.16 -0.45 2.31
N GLY A 118 -12.42 -0.23 1.22
CA GLY A 118 -11.81 -1.30 0.44
C GLY A 118 -10.89 -2.21 1.26
N PRO A 119 -9.87 -1.69 1.96
CA PRO A 119 -9.06 -2.48 2.88
C PRO A 119 -9.88 -3.24 3.92
N TYR A 120 -10.90 -2.60 4.50
CA TYR A 120 -11.79 -3.27 5.47
C TYR A 120 -12.55 -4.44 4.84
N GLN A 121 -13.09 -4.26 3.62
CA GLN A 121 -13.80 -5.32 2.88
C GLN A 121 -12.87 -6.49 2.55
N MET A 122 -11.66 -6.21 2.08
CA MET A 122 -10.66 -7.25 1.82
C MET A 122 -10.26 -8.01 3.08
N ILE A 123 -10.01 -7.30 4.19
CA ILE A 123 -9.70 -7.92 5.49
C ILE A 123 -10.86 -8.81 5.94
N LYS A 124 -12.10 -8.30 5.91
CA LYS A 124 -13.30 -9.05 6.25
C LYS A 124 -13.43 -10.34 5.42
N ALA A 125 -13.07 -10.29 4.14
CA ALA A 125 -13.19 -11.43 3.24
C ALA A 125 -12.11 -12.50 3.48
N VAL A 126 -10.86 -12.13 3.81
CA VAL A 126 -9.76 -13.11 4.01
C VAL A 126 -9.70 -13.69 5.42
N VAL A 127 -10.14 -12.93 6.44
CA VAL A 127 -10.02 -13.30 7.87
C VAL A 127 -10.61 -14.67 8.21
N PRO A 128 -11.80 -15.07 7.72
CA PRO A 128 -12.32 -16.40 8.00
C PRO A 128 -11.37 -17.53 7.59
N TYR A 129 -10.79 -17.45 6.41
CA TYR A 129 -9.85 -18.45 5.89
C TYR A 129 -8.53 -18.45 6.65
N MET A 130 -7.97 -17.27 6.96
CA MET A 130 -6.74 -17.15 7.75
C MET A 130 -6.92 -17.69 9.17
N LYS A 131 -8.08 -17.46 9.80
CA LYS A 131 -8.40 -18.00 11.12
C LYS A 131 -8.55 -19.53 11.10
N GLU A 132 -9.22 -20.07 10.10
CA GLU A 132 -9.34 -21.52 9.91
C GLU A 132 -7.98 -22.20 9.70
N GLN A 133 -7.07 -21.54 8.98
CA GLN A 133 -5.68 -21.99 8.79
C GLN A 133 -4.83 -21.85 10.07
N GLY A 134 -5.26 -21.07 11.05
CA GLY A 134 -4.52 -20.75 12.26
C GLY A 134 -3.35 -19.78 12.04
N SER A 135 -3.25 -19.15 10.87
CA SER A 135 -2.17 -18.19 10.57
C SER A 135 -2.51 -17.26 9.41
N GLY A 136 -2.10 -16.00 9.52
CA GLY A 136 -2.19 -15.00 8.45
C GLY A 136 -1.36 -13.75 8.75
N ALA A 137 -1.01 -13.00 7.71
CA ALA A 137 -0.43 -11.68 7.89
C ALA A 137 -1.01 -10.69 6.86
N ILE A 138 -1.37 -9.53 7.37
CA ILE A 138 -1.97 -8.44 6.61
C ILE A 138 -1.08 -7.21 6.72
N VAL A 139 -0.85 -6.53 5.60
CA VAL A 139 -0.18 -5.25 5.59
C VAL A 139 -0.96 -4.23 4.76
N ASN A 140 -1.14 -3.05 5.32
CA ASN A 140 -1.78 -1.93 4.67
C ASN A 140 -0.70 -0.95 4.15
N ASP A 141 -0.76 -0.60 2.87
CA ASP A 141 0.04 0.45 2.28
C ASP A 141 -0.67 1.80 2.50
N SER A 142 -0.22 2.51 3.52
CA SER A 142 -0.76 3.81 3.91
C SER A 142 0.01 4.96 3.25
N SER A 143 0.41 5.95 4.03
CA SER A 143 1.24 7.09 3.60
C SER A 143 1.74 7.88 4.81
N LEU A 144 2.90 8.50 4.69
CA LEU A 144 3.36 9.56 5.61
C LEU A 144 2.31 10.67 5.76
N ALA A 145 1.54 10.93 4.69
CA ALA A 145 0.45 11.91 4.69
C ALA A 145 -0.58 11.65 5.80
N GLY A 146 -0.87 10.38 6.11
CA GLY A 146 -1.78 10.01 7.21
C GLY A 146 -1.17 10.15 8.61
N ILE A 147 0.07 10.63 8.72
CA ILE A 147 0.79 10.86 9.98
C ILE A 147 1.04 12.36 10.19
N ASN A 148 1.62 13.02 9.19
CA ASN A 148 2.04 14.42 9.29
C ASN A 148 1.00 15.43 8.79
N GLY A 149 -0.09 14.96 8.18
CA GLY A 149 -1.15 15.85 7.69
C GLY A 149 -0.83 16.53 6.35
N VAL A 150 0.24 16.16 5.65
CA VAL A 150 0.66 16.78 4.38
C VAL A 150 0.58 15.75 3.24
N GLY A 151 -0.10 16.08 2.13
CA GLY A 151 -0.28 15.17 1.02
C GLY A 151 -1.01 15.78 -0.18
N SER A 152 -1.51 14.96 -1.05
CA SER A 152 -2.15 15.35 -2.31
C SER A 152 -3.48 16.08 -2.15
N SER A 153 -4.19 15.86 -1.04
CA SER A 153 -5.42 16.57 -0.66
C SER A 153 -5.83 16.25 0.78
N ILE A 154 -6.69 17.07 1.37
CA ILE A 154 -7.23 16.83 2.72
C ILE A 154 -7.99 15.49 2.78
N ALA A 155 -8.79 15.15 1.75
CA ALA A 155 -9.53 13.89 1.69
C ALA A 155 -8.60 12.67 1.68
N TYR A 156 -7.48 12.74 0.93
CA TYR A 156 -6.47 11.68 0.91
C TYR A 156 -5.78 11.52 2.27
N VAL A 157 -5.28 12.63 2.83
CA VAL A 157 -4.59 12.65 4.13
C VAL A 157 -5.44 12.02 5.22
N THR A 158 -6.70 12.46 5.34
CA THR A 158 -7.62 11.95 6.35
C THR A 158 -7.98 10.47 6.12
N SER A 159 -8.09 10.03 4.87
CA SER A 159 -8.33 8.61 4.55
C SER A 159 -7.15 7.72 4.98
N LYS A 160 -5.91 8.16 4.78
CA LYS A 160 -4.72 7.41 5.20
C LYS A 160 -4.54 7.40 6.73
N ALA A 161 -4.92 8.49 7.42
CA ALA A 161 -5.00 8.52 8.87
C ALA A 161 -6.06 7.53 9.41
N ALA A 162 -7.22 7.46 8.77
CA ALA A 162 -8.27 6.50 9.11
C ALA A 162 -7.80 5.04 8.93
N LEU A 163 -7.07 4.74 7.85
CA LEU A 163 -6.47 3.41 7.62
C LEU A 163 -5.45 3.05 8.72
N ASN A 164 -4.63 4.00 9.16
CA ASN A 164 -3.67 3.82 10.25
C ASN A 164 -4.38 3.44 11.56
N VAL A 165 -5.46 4.16 11.91
CA VAL A 165 -6.25 3.87 13.12
C VAL A 165 -6.98 2.54 12.99
N MET A 166 -7.54 2.21 11.83
CA MET A 166 -8.20 0.92 11.56
C MET A 166 -7.24 -0.25 11.75
N THR A 167 -5.98 -0.13 11.33
CA THR A 167 -4.94 -1.14 11.57
C THR A 167 -4.79 -1.45 13.05
N LYS A 168 -4.66 -0.41 13.89
CA LYS A 168 -4.57 -0.58 15.35
C LYS A 168 -5.81 -1.25 15.94
N SER A 169 -7.00 -0.81 15.52
CA SER A 169 -8.26 -1.38 15.99
C SER A 169 -8.39 -2.87 15.65
N LEU A 170 -8.01 -3.26 14.43
CA LEU A 170 -8.07 -4.65 13.99
C LEU A 170 -7.00 -5.53 14.65
N ALA A 171 -5.83 -4.98 14.96
CA ALA A 171 -4.78 -5.71 15.66
C ALA A 171 -5.25 -6.26 17.03
N HIS A 172 -6.16 -5.56 17.71
CA HIS A 172 -6.73 -6.01 18.99
C HIS A 172 -7.59 -7.28 18.87
N VAL A 173 -8.18 -7.56 17.70
CA VAL A 173 -9.21 -8.62 17.53
C VAL A 173 -8.81 -9.71 16.55
N LEU A 174 -7.72 -9.55 15.80
CA LEU A 174 -7.26 -10.53 14.82
C LEU A 174 -6.24 -11.53 15.37
N GLY A 175 -5.56 -11.20 16.46
CA GLY A 175 -4.67 -12.13 17.14
C GLY A 175 -5.44 -13.26 17.85
N PRO A 176 -4.75 -14.39 18.15
CA PRO A 176 -3.33 -14.64 17.90
C PRO A 176 -2.99 -15.12 16.48
N GLU A 177 -3.98 -15.52 15.68
CA GLU A 177 -3.76 -16.18 14.38
C GLU A 177 -3.25 -15.19 13.31
N ILE A 178 -3.69 -13.93 13.36
CA ILE A 178 -3.44 -12.96 12.28
C ILE A 178 -2.75 -11.72 12.83
N ARG A 179 -1.66 -11.33 12.19
CA ARG A 179 -0.99 -10.04 12.43
C ARG A 179 -1.44 -9.04 11.36
N ILE A 180 -1.61 -7.79 11.75
CA ILE A 180 -1.91 -6.70 10.83
C ILE A 180 -1.04 -5.49 11.16
N ASN A 181 -0.35 -4.94 10.14
CA ASN A 181 0.51 -3.78 10.28
C ASN A 181 0.33 -2.83 9.09
N THR A 182 0.96 -1.68 9.17
CA THR A 182 0.93 -0.64 8.13
C THR A 182 2.34 -0.20 7.78
N VAL A 183 2.61 -0.03 6.49
CA VAL A 183 3.73 0.75 5.99
C VAL A 183 3.21 2.13 5.59
N ALA A 184 3.92 3.18 5.97
CA ALA A 184 3.58 4.57 5.67
C ALA A 184 4.72 5.22 4.85
N PRO A 185 4.72 5.07 3.53
CA PRO A 185 5.76 5.64 2.68
C PRO A 185 5.69 7.17 2.63
N GLY A 186 6.85 7.79 2.46
CA GLY A 186 7.00 9.16 1.99
C GLY A 186 6.75 9.29 0.48
N PRO A 187 7.33 10.30 -0.17
CA PRO A 187 7.34 10.38 -1.63
C PRO A 187 8.00 9.15 -2.24
N ILE A 188 7.40 8.60 -3.31
CA ILE A 188 7.90 7.41 -4.02
C ILE A 188 8.08 7.78 -5.50
N LYS A 189 9.16 7.33 -6.13
CA LYS A 189 9.41 7.47 -7.57
C LYS A 189 8.46 6.58 -8.37
N THR A 190 7.20 7.01 -8.52
CA THR A 190 6.16 6.27 -9.25
C THR A 190 5.38 7.19 -10.19
N ARG A 191 4.68 6.58 -11.15
CA ARG A 191 3.77 7.31 -12.07
C ARG A 191 2.63 8.03 -11.34
N TRP A 192 2.30 7.67 -10.11
CA TRP A 192 1.27 8.30 -9.30
C TRP A 192 1.54 9.79 -9.09
N LEU A 193 2.73 10.14 -8.59
CA LEU A 193 3.13 11.54 -8.39
C LEU A 193 3.28 12.26 -9.73
N LYS A 194 3.95 11.63 -10.70
CA LYS A 194 4.17 12.18 -12.03
C LYS A 194 2.87 12.53 -12.75
N GLY A 195 1.88 11.63 -12.70
CA GLY A 195 0.56 11.83 -13.31
C GLY A 195 -0.28 12.93 -12.63
N GLY A 196 0.00 13.25 -11.36
CA GLY A 196 -0.73 14.26 -10.60
C GLY A 196 -0.20 15.69 -10.76
N MET A 197 1.08 15.87 -11.10
CA MET A 197 1.71 17.20 -11.12
C MET A 197 2.45 17.55 -12.41
N GLY A 198 2.60 16.60 -13.34
CA GLY A 198 3.35 16.79 -14.59
C GLY A 198 4.86 16.59 -14.42
N ASP A 199 5.57 16.47 -15.57
CA ASP A 199 6.96 16.03 -15.62
C ASP A 199 7.94 17.00 -14.97
N GLU A 200 7.80 18.32 -15.20
CA GLU A 200 8.71 19.34 -14.66
C GLU A 200 8.56 19.48 -13.15
N ALA A 201 7.32 19.58 -12.64
CA ALA A 201 7.05 19.68 -11.21
C ALA A 201 7.48 18.42 -10.47
N TYR A 202 7.30 17.24 -11.10
CA TYR A 202 7.77 15.97 -10.56
C TYR A 202 9.29 15.93 -10.45
N ALA A 203 10.02 16.30 -11.52
CA ALA A 203 11.48 16.30 -11.51
C ALA A 203 12.03 17.27 -10.44
N ALA A 204 11.46 18.47 -10.34
CA ALA A 204 11.83 19.45 -9.33
C ALA A 204 11.56 18.94 -7.90
N LEU A 205 10.43 18.28 -7.67
CA LEU A 205 10.08 17.69 -6.36
C LEU A 205 11.09 16.61 -5.96
N ILE A 206 11.41 15.69 -6.89
CA ILE A 206 12.38 14.62 -6.60
C ILE A 206 13.75 15.20 -6.28
N GLN A 207 14.25 16.13 -7.10
CA GLN A 207 15.55 16.75 -6.85
C GLN A 207 15.59 17.48 -5.52
N GLN A 208 14.58 18.30 -5.22
CA GLN A 208 14.48 18.99 -3.94
C GLN A 208 14.44 18.01 -2.76
N ALA A 209 13.70 16.91 -2.89
CA ALA A 209 13.62 15.90 -1.85
C ALA A 209 14.99 15.22 -1.64
N GLU A 210 15.67 14.82 -2.72
CA GLU A 210 17.02 14.22 -2.63
C GLU A 210 18.04 15.17 -1.99
N ASP A 211 17.91 16.48 -2.22
CA ASP A 211 18.80 17.48 -1.58
C ASP A 211 18.52 17.68 -0.08
N GLN A 212 17.28 17.48 0.36
CA GLN A 212 16.84 17.79 1.73
C GLN A 212 16.72 16.57 2.64
N LEU A 213 16.40 15.39 2.08
CA LEU A 213 16.21 14.17 2.87
C LEU A 213 17.50 13.72 3.57
N PRO A 214 17.42 13.23 4.81
CA PRO A 214 18.58 12.69 5.53
C PRO A 214 19.36 11.62 4.76
N LEU A 215 18.67 10.70 4.08
CA LEU A 215 19.31 9.64 3.28
C LEU A 215 19.62 10.07 1.83
N LYS A 216 19.27 11.31 1.44
CA LYS A 216 19.53 11.86 0.09
C LYS A 216 18.94 11.01 -1.05
N GLU A 217 17.93 10.25 -0.77
CA GLU A 217 17.30 9.33 -1.73
C GLU A 217 15.78 9.32 -1.55
N VAL A 218 15.04 9.39 -2.66
CA VAL A 218 13.60 9.19 -2.69
C VAL A 218 13.31 7.72 -2.97
N ALA A 219 12.50 7.09 -2.14
CA ALA A 219 12.17 5.67 -2.23
C ALA A 219 11.61 5.28 -3.61
N THR A 220 11.96 4.09 -4.06
CA THR A 220 11.38 3.41 -5.22
C THR A 220 10.17 2.55 -4.81
N ALA A 221 9.47 1.99 -5.77
CA ALA A 221 8.41 1.02 -5.51
C ALA A 221 8.96 -0.25 -4.87
N GLU A 222 10.17 -0.65 -5.23
CA GLU A 222 10.88 -1.81 -4.73
C GLU A 222 11.27 -1.65 -3.25
N ASP A 223 11.75 -0.48 -2.84
CA ASP A 223 12.11 -0.19 -1.44
C ASP A 223 10.89 -0.32 -0.51
N VAL A 224 9.74 0.18 -0.95
CA VAL A 224 8.49 0.05 -0.19
C VAL A 224 8.02 -1.40 -0.17
N ALA A 225 8.12 -2.11 -1.31
CA ALA A 225 7.74 -3.52 -1.42
C ALA A 225 8.57 -4.41 -0.47
N GLU A 226 9.86 -4.15 -0.29
CA GLU A 226 10.71 -4.87 0.67
C GLU A 226 10.16 -4.75 2.09
N THR A 227 9.76 -3.57 2.50
CA THR A 227 9.19 -3.33 3.83
C THR A 227 7.82 -4.00 4.00
N LEU A 228 6.95 -3.94 2.97
CA LEU A 228 5.65 -4.63 2.98
C LEU A 228 5.84 -6.14 3.14
N VAL A 229 6.74 -6.74 2.36
CA VAL A 229 7.03 -8.18 2.41
C VAL A 229 7.71 -8.58 3.72
N TRP A 230 8.57 -7.73 4.31
CA TRP A 230 9.16 -8.00 5.62
C TRP A 230 8.09 -8.16 6.73
N PHE A 231 7.05 -7.33 6.73
CA PHE A 231 5.94 -7.50 7.68
C PHE A 231 5.17 -8.81 7.47
N LEU A 232 5.10 -9.31 6.26
CA LEU A 232 4.41 -10.58 5.96
C LEU A 232 5.24 -11.80 6.37
N GLU A 233 6.53 -11.82 6.01
CA GLU A 233 7.43 -12.96 6.21
C GLU A 233 7.96 -13.08 7.64
N GLY A 234 8.40 -11.94 8.20
CA GLY A 234 9.03 -11.84 9.52
C GLY A 234 8.08 -11.29 10.59
N ALA A 235 8.63 -10.47 11.46
CA ALA A 235 7.89 -9.63 12.40
C ALA A 235 6.86 -10.38 13.28
N LYS A 236 7.16 -11.61 13.72
CA LYS A 236 6.22 -12.51 14.43
C LYS A 236 5.52 -11.89 15.64
N LEU A 237 6.17 -10.98 16.34
CA LEU A 237 5.66 -10.33 17.55
C LEU A 237 5.25 -8.88 17.31
N ILE A 238 5.09 -8.47 16.02
CA ILE A 238 4.68 -7.11 15.67
C ILE A 238 3.30 -7.15 15.05
N THR A 239 2.34 -6.47 15.67
CA THR A 239 0.99 -6.24 15.16
C THR A 239 0.49 -4.87 15.61
N GLY A 240 -0.27 -4.18 14.78
CA GLY A 240 -0.77 -2.83 15.04
C GLY A 240 0.27 -1.72 14.80
N GLU A 241 1.45 -2.04 14.25
CA GLU A 241 2.52 -1.09 14.01
C GLU A 241 2.29 -0.29 12.72
N ILE A 242 2.79 0.95 12.73
CA ILE A 242 2.83 1.84 11.57
C ILE A 242 4.29 2.22 11.33
N LEU A 243 4.91 1.59 10.35
CA LEU A 243 6.31 1.83 10.03
C LEU A 243 6.45 2.86 8.91
N ILE A 244 7.15 3.93 9.19
CA ILE A 244 7.46 4.98 8.21
C ILE A 244 8.62 4.55 7.32
N VAL A 245 8.49 4.75 6.00
CA VAL A 245 9.52 4.51 4.98
C VAL A 245 9.63 5.75 4.11
N ASP A 246 10.48 6.69 4.48
CA ASP A 246 10.48 8.04 3.89
C ASP A 246 11.85 8.71 3.82
N SER A 247 12.92 7.94 3.95
CA SER A 247 14.31 8.44 3.95
C SER A 247 14.57 9.54 5.00
N GLY A 248 13.76 9.57 6.06
CA GLY A 248 13.88 10.53 7.16
C GLY A 248 13.08 11.84 6.94
N ALA A 249 12.21 11.91 5.94
CA ALA A 249 11.40 13.11 5.68
C ALA A 249 10.58 13.59 6.90
N HIS A 250 10.10 12.65 7.71
CA HIS A 250 9.30 12.95 8.92
C HIS A 250 10.09 13.65 10.02
N LEU A 251 11.43 13.63 9.98
CA LEU A 251 12.28 14.27 10.99
C LEU A 251 12.34 15.81 10.83
N GLY A 252 11.88 16.32 9.67
CA GLY A 252 11.96 17.74 9.34
C GLY A 252 13.40 18.20 9.03
N THR A 253 13.58 19.52 8.93
CA THR A 253 14.89 20.13 8.70
C THR A 253 15.51 20.55 10.03
N LEU A 254 16.82 20.29 10.20
CA LEU A 254 17.57 20.85 11.32
C LEU A 254 17.70 22.36 11.19
N PRO A 255 17.63 23.10 12.29
CA PRO A 255 17.99 24.53 12.30
C PRO A 255 19.44 24.70 11.84
N ASP A 256 19.70 25.67 11.00
CA ASP A 256 21.04 26.05 10.63
C ASP A 256 21.67 26.89 11.75
N TYR A 257 22.59 26.31 12.49
CA TYR A 257 23.37 27.00 13.53
C TYR A 257 24.72 27.51 13.01
N SER A 258 25.00 27.41 11.69
CA SER A 258 26.28 27.81 11.10
C SER A 258 26.48 29.33 11.00
N THR A 259 25.48 30.15 11.33
CA THR A 259 25.52 31.62 11.23
C THR A 259 25.69 32.31 12.58
N SER A 260 26.30 31.68 13.57
CA SER A 260 26.77 32.39 14.76
C SER A 260 28.30 32.54 14.73
N ASP A 261 28.76 33.28 13.73
CA ASP A 261 30.08 33.91 13.86
C ASP A 261 29.85 35.34 14.36
N ASP A 262 30.39 35.62 15.56
CA ASP A 262 30.67 36.86 16.32
C ASP A 262 29.60 37.31 17.29
#